data_66d5830a41bd46ef42fb1c6b2fe143e3
#
_entry.id   66d5830a41bd46ef42fb1c6b2fe143e3
#
_cell.length_a   1.000
_cell.length_b   1.000
_cell.length_c   1.000
_cell.angle_alpha   90.00
_cell.angle_beta   90.00
_cell.angle_gamma   90.00
#
_symmetry.space_group_name_H-M   'P 1'
#
loop_
_entity.id
_entity.type
_entity.pdbx_description
1 polymer ?
#
loop_
_entity_poly.entity_id
_entity_poly.type
_entity_poly.pdbx_seq_one_letter_code
_entity_poly.pdbx_strand_id
1 'polypeptide(L)'
;SKTRPSDSRVVEINGEAYPSLSAFCKQHHISHSSVAARAHRLKCTIEESANHFLALQELSLLYPDAIQFQNSTYDCVEKLCSRIGVDPIAILHFVKSKQYTLEQAIQEALSTTGMHRIQDADPVVFQNTVYPTLYRCYHALQIDARSVKTRMEKYHMSWEEAVEDAIKCKKTSDK
;
A
#
# COMPACT_ATOMS: atom_id res chain seq x y z
N SER A 1 -35.36 3.07 21.13
CA SER A 1 -34.73 2.50 19.95
C SER A 1 -34.15 3.63 19.09
N LYS A 2 -32.86 3.92 19.24
CA LYS A 2 -32.18 4.88 18.37
C LYS A 2 -31.89 4.16 17.04
N THR A 3 -32.73 4.36 16.05
CA THR A 3 -32.43 4.07 14.66
C THR A 3 -31.18 4.85 14.28
N ARG A 4 -30.09 4.13 13.95
CA ARG A 4 -28.93 4.72 13.31
C ARG A 4 -29.39 5.43 12.04
N PRO A 5 -28.91 6.65 11.74
CA PRO A 5 -29.25 7.28 10.49
C PRO A 5 -28.87 6.32 9.37
N SER A 6 -29.84 5.98 8.55
CA SER A 6 -29.66 5.06 7.43
C SER A 6 -28.56 5.60 6.53
N ASP A 7 -27.70 4.71 6.09
CA ASP A 7 -26.62 4.90 5.13
C ASP A 7 -27.18 5.16 3.72
N SER A 8 -28.10 6.14 3.63
CA SER A 8 -28.92 6.44 2.44
C SER A 8 -28.36 7.61 1.62
N ARG A 9 -27.06 7.88 1.72
CA ARG A 9 -26.42 8.85 0.84
C ARG A 9 -26.08 8.21 -0.47
N VAL A 10 -26.56 8.81 -1.55
CA VAL A 10 -26.11 8.47 -2.91
C VAL A 10 -24.59 8.62 -2.97
N VAL A 11 -23.93 7.59 -3.43
CA VAL A 11 -22.47 7.59 -3.66
C VAL A 11 -22.21 7.45 -5.16
N GLU A 12 -21.28 8.20 -5.67
CA GLU A 12 -20.79 8.06 -7.04
C GLU A 12 -19.43 7.38 -7.02
N ILE A 13 -19.30 6.31 -7.81
CA ILE A 13 -18.05 5.54 -7.91
C ILE A 13 -17.82 5.25 -9.39
N ASN A 14 -16.68 5.72 -9.91
CA ASN A 14 -16.29 5.59 -11.32
C ASN A 14 -17.33 6.14 -12.31
N GLY A 15 -18.02 7.24 -11.92
CA GLY A 15 -19.03 7.89 -12.74
C GLY A 15 -20.42 7.23 -12.69
N GLU A 16 -20.62 6.20 -11.88
CA GLU A 16 -21.91 5.56 -11.63
C GLU A 16 -22.46 5.94 -10.27
N ALA A 17 -23.74 6.32 -10.23
CA ALA A 17 -24.43 6.67 -9.01
C ALA A 17 -25.13 5.46 -8.39
N TYR A 18 -24.87 5.21 -7.12
CA TYR A 18 -25.50 4.13 -6.34
C TYR A 18 -26.34 4.73 -5.22
N PRO A 19 -27.49 4.13 -4.88
CA PRO A 19 -28.38 4.63 -3.81
C PRO A 19 -27.69 4.74 -2.44
N SER A 20 -26.70 3.90 -2.20
CA SER A 20 -25.85 3.91 -1.00
C SER A 20 -24.55 3.15 -1.23
N LEU A 21 -23.57 3.36 -0.36
CA LEU A 21 -22.36 2.55 -0.34
C LEU A 21 -22.67 1.06 -0.10
N SER A 22 -23.65 0.77 0.72
CA SER A 22 -24.11 -0.61 0.99
C SER A 22 -24.64 -1.29 -0.29
N ALA A 23 -25.42 -0.57 -1.10
CA ALA A 23 -25.92 -1.07 -2.37
C ALA A 23 -24.77 -1.37 -3.37
N PHE A 24 -23.81 -0.46 -3.50
CA PHE A 24 -22.61 -0.66 -4.30
C PHE A 24 -21.83 -1.91 -3.83
N CYS A 25 -21.53 -2.00 -2.54
CA CYS A 25 -20.76 -3.12 -1.99
C CYS A 25 -21.45 -4.46 -2.19
N LYS A 26 -22.77 -4.51 -2.04
CA LYS A 26 -23.57 -5.69 -2.30
C LYS A 26 -23.53 -6.13 -3.76
N GLN A 27 -23.65 -5.17 -4.68
CA GLN A 27 -23.60 -5.44 -6.11
C GLN A 27 -22.24 -5.98 -6.57
N HIS A 28 -21.16 -5.48 -6.00
CA HIS A 28 -19.80 -5.87 -6.36
C HIS A 28 -19.19 -6.94 -5.45
N HIS A 29 -19.97 -7.49 -4.52
CA HIS A 29 -19.53 -8.53 -3.58
C HIS A 29 -18.30 -8.15 -2.75
N ILE A 30 -18.22 -6.88 -2.33
CA ILE A 30 -17.16 -6.38 -1.45
C ILE A 30 -17.72 -5.99 -0.08
N SER A 31 -16.88 -6.02 0.93
CA SER A 31 -17.30 -5.72 2.30
C SER A 31 -17.47 -4.21 2.52
N HIS A 32 -18.68 -3.78 2.86
CA HIS A 32 -18.99 -2.40 3.24
C HIS A 32 -18.12 -1.91 4.41
N SER A 33 -18.00 -2.72 5.46
CA SER A 33 -17.19 -2.37 6.62
C SER A 33 -15.70 -2.20 6.28
N SER A 34 -15.18 -3.03 5.37
CA SER A 34 -13.80 -2.94 4.91
C SER A 34 -13.55 -1.65 4.12
N VAL A 35 -14.46 -1.30 3.20
CA VAL A 35 -14.37 -0.06 2.42
C VAL A 35 -14.41 1.17 3.34
N ALA A 36 -15.38 1.22 4.25
CA ALA A 36 -15.53 2.34 5.17
C ALA A 36 -14.34 2.45 6.15
N ALA A 37 -13.90 1.34 6.72
CA ALA A 37 -12.76 1.32 7.65
C ALA A 37 -11.46 1.75 6.97
N ARG A 38 -11.21 1.31 5.73
CA ARG A 38 -10.04 1.72 4.96
C ARG A 38 -10.07 3.21 4.64
N ALA A 39 -11.21 3.73 4.17
CA ALA A 39 -11.38 5.15 3.88
C ALA A 39 -11.10 6.02 5.12
N HIS A 40 -11.65 5.63 6.27
CA HIS A 40 -11.42 6.33 7.53
C HIS A 40 -9.96 6.27 7.99
N ARG A 41 -9.35 5.08 7.97
CA ARG A 41 -7.96 4.85 8.43
C ARG A 41 -6.94 5.60 7.57
N LEU A 42 -7.10 5.58 6.25
CA LEU A 42 -6.16 6.19 5.31
C LEU A 42 -6.54 7.63 4.92
N LYS A 43 -7.66 8.14 5.45
CA LYS A 43 -8.21 9.46 5.12
C LYS A 43 -8.35 9.68 3.61
N CYS A 44 -8.70 8.62 2.89
CA CYS A 44 -8.99 8.65 1.47
C CYS A 44 -10.50 8.71 1.21
N THR A 45 -10.88 8.96 -0.04
CA THR A 45 -12.29 8.97 -0.43
C THR A 45 -12.89 7.56 -0.41
N ILE A 46 -14.22 7.48 -0.32
CA ILE A 46 -14.94 6.19 -0.45
C ILE A 46 -14.67 5.56 -1.81
N GLU A 47 -14.61 6.36 -2.87
CA GLU A 47 -14.29 5.88 -4.23
C GLU A 47 -12.89 5.27 -4.31
N GLU A 48 -11.86 5.94 -3.78
CA GLU A 48 -10.51 5.41 -3.72
C GLU A 48 -10.43 4.10 -2.93
N SER A 49 -11.13 4.03 -1.80
CA SER A 49 -11.21 2.82 -1.01
C SER A 49 -11.94 1.68 -1.73
N ALA A 50 -13.07 1.97 -2.39
CA ALA A 50 -13.83 1.01 -3.18
C ALA A 50 -13.00 0.46 -4.35
N ASN A 51 -12.31 1.32 -5.07
CA ASN A 51 -11.43 0.94 -6.20
C ASN A 51 -10.27 0.03 -5.76
N HIS A 52 -9.74 0.22 -4.58
CA HIS A 52 -8.75 -0.68 -4.00
C HIS A 52 -9.30 -2.11 -3.87
N PHE A 53 -10.50 -2.29 -3.34
CA PHE A 53 -11.10 -3.61 -3.17
C PHE A 53 -11.55 -4.22 -4.51
N LEU A 54 -12.02 -3.41 -5.46
CA LEU A 54 -12.32 -3.87 -6.82
C LEU A 54 -11.06 -4.39 -7.52
N ALA A 55 -9.93 -3.69 -7.40
CA ALA A 55 -8.66 -4.10 -7.97
C ALA A 55 -8.16 -5.41 -7.34
N LEU A 56 -8.26 -5.56 -6.02
CA LEU A 56 -7.93 -6.82 -5.32
C LEU A 56 -8.79 -7.97 -5.82
N GLN A 57 -10.08 -7.75 -5.99
CA GLN A 57 -11.01 -8.78 -6.49
C GLN A 57 -10.64 -9.22 -7.90
N GLU A 58 -10.36 -8.29 -8.80
CA GLU A 58 -9.97 -8.60 -10.18
C GLU A 58 -8.61 -9.32 -10.23
N LEU A 59 -7.62 -8.88 -9.47
CA LEU A 59 -6.32 -9.57 -9.35
C LEU A 59 -6.46 -10.97 -8.79
N SER A 60 -7.33 -11.18 -7.80
CA SER A 60 -7.59 -12.50 -7.24
C SER A 60 -8.24 -13.45 -8.23
N LEU A 61 -9.03 -12.95 -9.17
CA LEU A 61 -9.58 -13.74 -10.27
C LEU A 61 -8.52 -14.08 -11.32
N LEU A 62 -7.59 -13.16 -11.61
CA LEU A 62 -6.49 -13.37 -12.56
C LEU A 62 -5.41 -14.31 -11.99
N TYR A 63 -5.16 -14.24 -10.69
CA TYR A 63 -4.12 -14.97 -9.97
C TYR A 63 -4.71 -15.67 -8.75
N PRO A 64 -5.48 -16.79 -8.94
CA PRO A 64 -6.18 -17.44 -7.84
C PRO A 64 -5.27 -18.29 -6.94
N ASP A 65 -4.08 -18.64 -7.41
CA ASP A 65 -3.14 -19.51 -6.71
C ASP A 65 -2.18 -18.72 -5.81
N ALA A 66 -1.43 -19.44 -4.98
CA ALA A 66 -0.37 -18.89 -4.16
C ALA A 66 0.72 -18.24 -5.03
N ILE A 67 1.23 -17.11 -4.56
CA ILE A 67 2.18 -16.27 -5.31
C ILE A 67 3.54 -16.31 -4.62
N GLN A 68 4.59 -16.57 -5.40
CA GLN A 68 5.97 -16.45 -4.95
C GLN A 68 6.53 -15.10 -5.37
N PHE A 69 7.09 -14.38 -4.41
CA PHE A 69 7.77 -13.12 -4.66
C PHE A 69 8.92 -12.93 -3.65
N GLN A 70 10.11 -12.63 -4.12
CA GLN A 70 11.31 -12.42 -3.30
C GLN A 70 11.55 -13.52 -2.25
N ASN A 71 11.55 -14.78 -2.68
CA ASN A 71 11.75 -15.96 -1.84
C ASN A 71 10.69 -16.19 -0.74
N SER A 72 9.57 -15.48 -0.79
CA SER A 72 8.42 -15.65 0.08
C SER A 72 7.21 -16.12 -0.70
N THR A 73 6.41 -16.98 -0.06
CA THR A 73 5.15 -17.46 -0.63
C THR A 73 3.97 -16.79 0.07
N TYR A 74 3.05 -16.25 -0.71
CA TYR A 74 1.83 -15.61 -0.24
C TYR A 74 0.62 -16.43 -0.70
N ASP A 75 -0.31 -16.71 0.20
CA ASP A 75 -1.48 -17.55 -0.10
C ASP A 75 -2.40 -16.95 -1.16
N CYS A 76 -2.43 -15.61 -1.26
CA CYS A 76 -3.23 -14.88 -2.24
C CYS A 76 -2.67 -13.48 -2.48
N VAL A 77 -3.17 -12.83 -3.55
CA VAL A 77 -2.79 -11.45 -3.92
C VAL A 77 -3.07 -10.45 -2.79
N GLU A 78 -4.17 -10.60 -2.08
CA GLU A 78 -4.53 -9.71 -0.97
C GLU A 78 -3.47 -9.74 0.14
N LYS A 79 -3.02 -10.92 0.54
CA LYS A 79 -1.93 -11.06 1.53
C LYS A 79 -0.61 -10.51 1.03
N LEU A 80 -0.29 -10.72 -0.24
CA LEU A 80 0.89 -10.15 -0.87
C LEU A 80 0.85 -8.63 -0.82
N CYS A 81 -0.21 -8.00 -1.31
CA CYS A 81 -0.37 -6.55 -1.31
C CYS A 81 -0.31 -5.96 0.10
N SER A 82 -0.97 -6.61 1.06
CA SER A 82 -0.98 -6.17 2.46
C SER A 82 0.41 -6.25 3.12
N ARG A 83 1.15 -7.32 2.88
CA ARG A 83 2.48 -7.52 3.50
C ARG A 83 3.58 -6.70 2.86
N ILE A 84 3.55 -6.56 1.54
CA ILE A 84 4.55 -5.78 0.79
C ILE A 84 4.21 -4.29 0.80
N GLY A 85 2.93 -3.93 1.02
CA GLY A 85 2.48 -2.55 0.99
C GLY A 85 2.38 -1.98 -0.42
N VAL A 86 2.12 -2.82 -1.41
CA VAL A 86 1.96 -2.41 -2.80
C VAL A 86 0.49 -2.14 -3.13
N ASP A 87 0.25 -1.12 -3.94
CA ASP A 87 -1.10 -0.76 -4.37
C ASP A 87 -1.63 -1.73 -5.43
N PRO A 88 -2.73 -2.45 -5.18
CA PRO A 88 -3.33 -3.36 -6.14
C PRO A 88 -3.82 -2.66 -7.41
N ILE A 89 -4.21 -1.40 -7.34
CA ILE A 89 -4.62 -0.61 -8.51
C ILE A 89 -3.44 -0.43 -9.46
N ALA A 90 -2.27 -0.11 -8.93
CA ALA A 90 -1.05 0.01 -9.73
C ALA A 90 -0.65 -1.32 -10.38
N ILE A 91 -0.68 -2.43 -9.62
CA ILE A 91 -0.40 -3.76 -10.16
C ILE A 91 -1.35 -4.09 -11.30
N LEU A 92 -2.65 -3.91 -11.10
CA LEU A 92 -3.67 -4.19 -12.11
C LEU A 92 -3.47 -3.35 -13.37
N HIS A 93 -3.12 -2.08 -13.20
CA HIS A 93 -2.80 -1.20 -14.32
C HIS A 93 -1.63 -1.73 -15.15
N PHE A 94 -0.53 -2.11 -14.53
CA PHE A 94 0.64 -2.63 -15.25
C PHE A 94 0.38 -3.97 -15.92
N VAL A 95 -0.37 -4.86 -15.28
CA VAL A 95 -0.75 -6.14 -15.87
C VAL A 95 -1.64 -5.94 -17.11
N LYS A 96 -2.66 -5.07 -17.03
CA LYS A 96 -3.62 -4.87 -18.12
C LYS A 96 -3.11 -3.95 -19.25
N SER A 97 -2.45 -2.86 -18.90
CA SER A 97 -2.03 -1.83 -19.86
C SER A 97 -0.67 -2.06 -20.46
N LYS A 98 0.25 -2.64 -19.69
CA LYS A 98 1.63 -2.92 -20.10
C LYS A 98 1.88 -4.40 -20.42
N GLN A 99 0.91 -5.26 -20.14
CA GLN A 99 1.02 -6.71 -20.28
C GLN A 99 2.21 -7.30 -19.50
N TYR A 100 2.53 -6.69 -18.36
CA TYR A 100 3.57 -7.19 -17.48
C TYR A 100 3.16 -8.50 -16.81
N THR A 101 4.13 -9.36 -16.50
CA THR A 101 3.92 -10.46 -15.57
C THR A 101 3.57 -9.90 -14.18
N LEU A 102 2.97 -10.70 -13.32
CA LEU A 102 2.65 -10.27 -11.95
C LEU A 102 3.90 -9.78 -11.21
N GLU A 103 5.01 -10.48 -11.31
CA GLU A 103 6.28 -10.09 -10.68
C GLU A 103 6.80 -8.75 -11.20
N GLN A 104 6.80 -8.55 -12.52
CA GLN A 104 7.19 -7.27 -13.14
C GLN A 104 6.27 -6.14 -12.70
N ALA A 105 4.96 -6.37 -12.65
CA ALA A 105 3.99 -5.39 -12.20
C ALA A 105 4.18 -5.00 -10.73
N ILE A 106 4.49 -5.95 -9.85
CA ILE A 106 4.79 -5.70 -8.45
C ILE A 106 6.08 -4.87 -8.31
N GLN A 107 7.14 -5.23 -9.01
CA GLN A 107 8.41 -4.50 -8.97
C GLN A 107 8.24 -3.07 -9.46
N GLU A 108 7.51 -2.86 -10.57
CA GLU A 108 7.24 -1.52 -11.10
C GLU A 108 6.36 -0.70 -10.15
N ALA A 109 5.32 -1.30 -9.58
CA ALA A 109 4.47 -0.64 -8.60
C ALA A 109 5.24 -0.23 -7.33
N LEU A 110 6.19 -1.04 -6.87
CA LEU A 110 7.07 -0.72 -5.74
C LEU A 110 8.01 0.45 -6.07
N SER A 111 8.53 0.52 -7.30
CA SER A 111 9.43 1.59 -7.73
C SER A 111 8.71 2.92 -7.93
N THR A 112 7.44 2.89 -8.36
CA THR A 112 6.61 4.08 -8.62
C THR A 112 5.85 4.57 -7.39
N THR A 113 5.66 3.73 -6.38
CA THR A 113 5.10 4.16 -5.09
C THR A 113 6.14 5.05 -4.39
N GLY A 114 6.39 6.19 -5.01
CA GLY A 114 7.30 7.19 -4.46
C GLY A 114 6.88 7.52 -3.05
N MET A 115 7.82 7.57 -2.19
CA MET A 115 7.90 7.79 -0.76
C MET A 115 7.10 8.95 -0.15
N HIS A 116 6.04 9.41 -0.81
CA HIS A 116 5.28 10.57 -0.34
C HIS A 116 4.35 10.29 0.84
N ARG A 117 4.20 9.02 1.27
CA ARG A 117 3.31 8.64 2.38
C ARG A 117 3.84 7.45 3.20
N ILE A 118 5.09 7.47 3.60
CA ILE A 118 5.57 6.50 4.59
C ILE A 118 4.96 6.88 5.93
N GLN A 119 3.84 6.29 6.27
CA GLN A 119 3.33 6.30 7.64
C GLN A 119 4.12 5.25 8.44
N ASP A 120 4.35 5.49 9.72
CA ASP A 120 5.14 4.59 10.58
C ASP A 120 4.63 3.14 10.61
N ALA A 121 3.36 2.93 10.23
CA ALA A 121 2.71 1.62 10.21
C ALA A 121 2.75 0.93 8.84
N ASP A 122 3.21 1.59 7.78
CA ASP A 122 3.22 1.03 6.44
C ASP A 122 4.52 0.26 6.15
N PRO A 123 4.45 -0.86 5.39
CA PRO A 123 5.65 -1.55 4.93
C PRO A 123 6.52 -0.65 4.06
N VAL A 124 7.83 -0.76 4.24
CA VAL A 124 8.82 -0.01 3.47
C VAL A 124 9.80 -0.93 2.76
N VAL A 125 10.25 -0.52 1.59
CA VAL A 125 11.26 -1.25 0.80
C VAL A 125 12.55 -0.44 0.78
N PHE A 126 13.65 -1.08 1.17
CA PHE A 126 14.98 -0.49 1.09
C PHE A 126 15.96 -1.52 0.54
N GLN A 127 16.67 -1.19 -0.54
CA GLN A 127 17.61 -2.07 -1.23
C GLN A 127 17.04 -3.49 -1.50
N ASN A 128 15.84 -3.54 -2.07
CA ASN A 128 15.10 -4.77 -2.39
C ASN A 128 14.69 -5.62 -1.17
N THR A 129 14.83 -5.11 0.03
CA THR A 129 14.35 -5.75 1.27
C THR A 129 13.09 -5.07 1.76
N VAL A 130 12.05 -5.87 2.03
CA VAL A 130 10.77 -5.40 2.55
C VAL A 130 10.79 -5.45 4.07
N TYR A 131 10.53 -4.33 4.70
CA TYR A 131 10.38 -4.20 6.15
C TYR A 131 8.91 -3.96 6.50
N PRO A 132 8.35 -4.67 7.49
CA PRO A 132 6.93 -4.54 7.84
C PRO A 132 6.50 -3.13 8.26
N THR A 133 7.41 -2.37 8.81
CA THR A 133 7.18 -0.98 9.23
C THR A 133 8.47 -0.17 9.11
N LEU A 134 8.33 1.15 9.06
CA LEU A 134 9.48 2.07 9.10
C LEU A 134 10.35 1.85 10.34
N TYR A 135 9.72 1.63 11.50
CA TYR A 135 10.40 1.29 12.75
C TYR A 135 11.27 0.03 12.61
N ARG A 136 10.71 -1.04 12.02
CA ARG A 136 11.44 -2.29 11.79
C ARG A 136 12.62 -2.12 10.84
N CYS A 137 12.46 -1.28 9.82
CA CYS A 137 13.54 -0.91 8.90
C CYS A 137 14.69 -0.23 9.64
N TYR A 138 14.40 0.80 10.41
CA TYR A 138 15.42 1.54 11.17
C TYR A 138 16.09 0.67 12.22
N HIS A 139 15.32 -0.17 12.91
CA HIS A 139 15.86 -1.10 13.90
C HIS A 139 16.79 -2.13 13.26
N ALA A 140 16.40 -2.75 12.15
CA ALA A 140 17.21 -3.72 11.43
C ALA A 140 18.51 -3.12 10.88
N LEU A 141 18.45 -1.88 10.37
CA LEU A 141 19.60 -1.12 9.88
C LEU A 141 20.40 -0.45 11.02
N GLN A 142 19.88 -0.50 12.23
CA GLN A 142 20.45 0.13 13.43
C GLN A 142 20.72 1.63 13.23
N ILE A 143 19.79 2.34 12.63
CA ILE A 143 19.83 3.78 12.42
C ILE A 143 18.73 4.48 13.22
N ASP A 144 18.95 5.75 13.53
CA ASP A 144 17.99 6.56 14.28
C ASP A 144 17.03 7.29 13.34
N ALA A 145 15.72 7.18 13.60
CA ALA A 145 14.66 7.84 12.84
C ALA A 145 14.83 9.36 12.78
N ARG A 146 15.25 9.98 13.88
CA ARG A 146 15.51 11.43 13.95
C ARG A 146 16.64 11.84 13.01
N SER A 147 17.68 11.04 12.94
CA SER A 147 18.83 11.24 12.07
C SER A 147 18.43 11.24 10.59
N VAL A 148 17.56 10.29 10.19
CA VAL A 148 17.02 10.23 8.82
C VAL A 148 16.14 11.45 8.53
N LYS A 149 15.22 11.77 9.44
CA LYS A 149 14.33 12.94 9.30
C LYS A 149 15.12 14.25 9.14
N THR A 150 16.14 14.45 9.93
CA THR A 150 17.02 15.63 9.85
C THR A 150 17.68 15.74 8.48
N ARG A 151 18.15 14.63 7.91
CA ARG A 151 18.76 14.61 6.57
C ARG A 151 17.77 14.99 5.48
N MET A 152 16.56 14.47 5.56
CA MET A 152 15.49 14.80 4.62
C MET A 152 15.12 16.29 4.68
N GLU A 153 14.93 16.84 5.88
CA GLU A 153 14.47 18.21 6.07
C GLU A 153 15.59 19.25 5.85
N LYS A 154 16.77 19.01 6.41
CA LYS A 154 17.86 19.99 6.37
C LYS A 154 18.67 19.96 5.08
N TYR A 155 18.90 18.78 4.52
CA TYR A 155 19.73 18.59 3.33
C TYR A 155 18.93 18.26 2.07
N HIS A 156 17.59 18.25 2.17
CA HIS A 156 16.67 17.95 1.07
C HIS A 156 16.95 16.62 0.38
N MET A 157 17.43 15.63 1.16
CA MET A 157 17.69 14.27 0.66
C MET A 157 16.37 13.51 0.49
N SER A 158 16.34 12.60 -0.48
CA SER A 158 15.30 11.57 -0.51
C SER A 158 15.43 10.65 0.71
N TRP A 159 14.37 9.89 1.02
CA TRP A 159 14.43 8.97 2.16
C TRP A 159 15.53 7.92 1.98
N GLU A 160 15.68 7.34 0.78
CA GLU A 160 16.73 6.36 0.48
C GLU A 160 18.13 6.95 0.65
N GLU A 161 18.36 8.13 0.10
CA GLU A 161 19.63 8.85 0.28
C GLU A 161 19.92 9.14 1.75
N ALA A 162 18.90 9.56 2.50
CA ALA A 162 19.03 9.85 3.92
C ALA A 162 19.35 8.60 4.75
N VAL A 163 18.73 7.46 4.41
CA VAL A 163 19.01 6.15 5.05
C VAL A 163 20.42 5.67 4.71
N GLU A 164 20.82 5.73 3.45
CA GLU A 164 22.16 5.34 3.02
C GLU A 164 23.25 6.18 3.69
N ASP A 165 23.05 7.49 3.76
CA ASP A 165 23.98 8.39 4.42
C ASP A 165 24.06 8.13 5.93
N ALA A 166 22.93 7.86 6.59
CA ALA A 166 22.89 7.48 7.99
C ALA A 166 23.68 6.18 8.27
N ILE A 167 23.58 5.19 7.37
CA ILE A 167 24.35 3.94 7.47
C ILE A 167 25.84 4.20 7.29
N LYS A 168 26.23 5.02 6.33
CA LYS A 168 27.64 5.38 6.07
C LYS A 168 28.27 6.10 7.27
N CYS A 169 27.57 7.08 7.84
CA CYS A 169 28.06 7.82 9.02
C CYS A 169 28.25 6.92 10.25
N LYS A 170 27.42 5.90 10.42
CA LYS A 170 27.57 4.93 11.49
C LYS A 170 28.86 4.11 11.35
N LYS A 171 29.15 3.59 10.15
CA LYS A 171 30.36 2.79 9.87
C LYS A 171 31.65 3.57 10.12
N THR A 172 31.62 4.90 10.06
CA THR A 172 32.78 5.75 10.36
C THR A 172 32.94 6.06 11.85
N SER A 173 31.89 5.89 12.65
CA SER A 173 31.93 6.13 14.12
C SER A 173 32.42 4.92 14.90
N ASP A 174 32.45 3.72 14.31
CA ASP A 174 32.88 2.46 14.92
C ASP A 174 34.38 2.15 14.64
N LYS A 175 35.15 3.11 14.15
CA LYS A 175 36.61 3.09 14.02
C LYS A 175 37.22 4.11 15.00
#